data_9a9c60c0d994916012b12dca0a855c1c
#
_entry.id   9a9c60c0d994916012b12dca0a855c1c
#
_cell.length_a   1.000
_cell.length_b   1.000
_cell.length_c   1.000
_cell.angle_alpha   90.00
_cell.angle_beta   90.00
_cell.angle_gamma   90.00
#
_symmetry.space_group_name_H-M   'P 1'
#
loop_
_entity.id
_entity.type
_entity.pdbx_description
1 polymer ?
#
loop_
_entity_poly.entity_id
_entity_poly.type
_entity_poly.pdbx_seq_one_letter_code
_entity_poly.pdbx_strand_id
1 'polypeptide(L)'
;MTSLPVISASAPTPTTPPRAPDAAHDVDHLVDAHGRTIRDLRLSVTDRCNFRCVYCMEPDHRFMPKRDLLTLEEYLRVVDVCLGLGVQKIRVTGGEPTLYPDLEPLLLALGRRSIRDLAMTTNGSLVTADAAARWKAAGLDRLTFSLDSLRDDRV
;
A
#
# COMPACT_ATOMS: atom_id res chain seq x y z
N MET A 1 -18.51 34.28 -16.46
CA MET A 1 -17.22 33.58 -16.71
C MET A 1 -16.29 33.93 -15.57
N THR A 2 -16.25 33.14 -14.54
CA THR A 2 -15.46 33.41 -13.33
C THR A 2 -14.20 32.54 -13.40
N SER A 3 -13.07 33.18 -13.59
CA SER A 3 -11.74 32.58 -13.66
C SER A 3 -11.33 32.10 -12.25
N LEU A 4 -11.01 30.81 -12.10
CA LEU A 4 -10.44 30.25 -10.87
C LEU A 4 -8.97 30.67 -10.74
N PRO A 5 -8.49 31.06 -9.55
CA PRO A 5 -7.10 31.40 -9.35
C PRO A 5 -6.20 30.18 -9.44
N VAL A 6 -5.15 30.23 -10.24
CA VAL A 6 -4.07 29.26 -10.28
C VAL A 6 -3.19 29.45 -9.05
N ILE A 7 -3.22 28.53 -8.11
CA ILE A 7 -2.33 28.54 -6.95
C ILE A 7 -1.00 27.93 -7.38
N SER A 8 -0.01 28.77 -7.62
CA SER A 8 1.39 28.38 -7.78
C SER A 8 2.01 28.20 -6.38
N ALA A 9 2.03 27.00 -5.87
CA ALA A 9 2.74 26.65 -4.64
C ALA A 9 4.03 25.92 -5.00
N SER A 10 5.16 26.63 -4.98
CA SER A 10 6.49 26.01 -4.97
C SER A 10 6.75 25.45 -3.57
N ALA A 11 6.37 24.19 -3.33
CA ALA A 11 6.77 23.45 -2.14
C ALA A 11 8.21 22.95 -2.32
N PRO A 12 9.05 22.95 -1.25
CA PRO A 12 10.39 22.36 -1.33
C PRO A 12 10.26 20.88 -1.64
N THR A 13 11.02 20.41 -2.63
CA THR A 13 11.08 19.01 -3.04
C THR A 13 11.61 18.18 -1.87
N PRO A 14 10.84 17.25 -1.30
CA PRO A 14 11.38 16.35 -0.28
C PRO A 14 12.42 15.46 -0.95
N THR A 15 13.67 15.53 -0.50
CA THR A 15 14.72 14.62 -0.89
C THR A 15 14.43 13.25 -0.30
N THR A 16 13.91 12.34 -1.13
CA THR A 16 13.80 10.92 -0.78
C THR A 16 15.21 10.39 -0.52
N PRO A 17 15.48 9.74 0.62
CA PRO A 17 16.78 9.13 0.86
C PRO A 17 17.09 8.12 -0.25
N PRO A 18 18.35 8.03 -0.71
CA PRO A 18 18.72 7.12 -1.76
C PRO A 18 18.37 5.68 -1.37
N ARG A 19 17.66 4.99 -2.26
CA ARG A 19 17.36 3.57 -2.12
C ARG A 19 18.68 2.79 -2.17
N ALA A 20 18.86 1.84 -1.24
CA ALA A 20 20.06 0.99 -1.23
C ALA A 20 20.23 0.30 -2.57
N PRO A 21 21.48 0.18 -3.11
CA PRO A 21 21.73 -0.49 -4.37
C PRO A 21 21.33 -1.97 -4.30
N ASP A 22 20.77 -2.49 -5.38
CA ASP A 22 20.42 -3.90 -5.54
C ASP A 22 21.67 -4.77 -5.30
N ALA A 23 21.80 -5.34 -4.12
CA ALA A 23 22.73 -6.43 -3.90
C ALA A 23 22.16 -7.62 -4.67
N ALA A 24 22.84 -8.01 -5.74
CA ALA A 24 22.53 -9.22 -6.49
C ALA A 24 22.79 -10.44 -5.58
N HIS A 25 21.76 -10.84 -4.84
CA HIS A 25 21.73 -12.14 -4.21
C HIS A 25 21.35 -13.15 -5.27
N ASP A 26 22.11 -14.24 -5.33
CA ASP A 26 21.76 -15.43 -6.10
C ASP A 26 20.56 -16.06 -5.39
N VAL A 27 19.37 -15.59 -5.74
CA VAL A 27 18.13 -15.86 -5.03
C VAL A 27 17.41 -16.95 -5.79
N ASP A 28 17.07 -18.04 -5.08
CA ASP A 28 16.05 -18.98 -5.56
C ASP A 28 14.74 -18.22 -5.78
N HIS A 29 14.44 -17.92 -7.03
CA HIS A 29 13.22 -17.19 -7.38
C HIS A 29 12.00 -18.10 -7.21
N LEU A 30 10.93 -17.54 -6.64
CA LEU A 30 9.62 -18.19 -6.64
C LEU A 30 9.14 -18.29 -8.10
N VAL A 31 8.90 -19.53 -8.55
CA VAL A 31 8.38 -19.82 -9.88
C VAL A 31 7.07 -20.57 -9.74
N ASP A 32 6.04 -20.16 -10.48
CA ASP A 32 4.76 -20.85 -10.47
C ASP A 32 4.77 -22.11 -11.38
N ALA A 33 3.68 -22.88 -11.36
CA ALA A 33 3.54 -24.09 -12.15
C ALA A 33 3.62 -23.86 -13.69
N HIS A 34 3.57 -22.60 -14.13
CA HIS A 34 3.68 -22.21 -15.55
C HIS A 34 5.05 -21.62 -15.90
N GLY A 35 6.02 -21.70 -15.01
CA GLY A 35 7.38 -21.17 -15.21
C GLY A 35 7.49 -19.64 -15.09
N ARG A 36 6.49 -18.96 -14.51
CA ARG A 36 6.53 -17.51 -14.33
C ARG A 36 7.16 -17.16 -12.99
N THR A 37 8.12 -16.25 -13.00
CA THR A 37 8.73 -15.72 -11.77
C THR A 37 7.75 -14.82 -11.03
N ILE A 38 7.50 -15.11 -9.77
CA ILE A 38 6.65 -14.32 -8.87
C ILE A 38 7.48 -13.16 -8.33
N ARG A 39 7.12 -11.92 -8.66
CA ARG A 39 7.81 -10.70 -8.25
C ARG A 39 6.95 -9.72 -7.47
N ASP A 40 5.67 -9.98 -7.37
CA ASP A 40 4.68 -9.09 -6.77
C ASP A 40 4.05 -9.74 -5.54
N LEU A 41 4.02 -9.01 -4.41
CA LEU A 41 3.34 -9.38 -3.18
C LEU A 41 2.18 -8.42 -2.93
N ARG A 42 0.98 -8.96 -2.68
CA ARG A 42 -0.13 -8.20 -2.10
C ARG A 42 -0.16 -8.46 -0.61
N LEU A 43 0.04 -7.42 0.19
CA LEU A 43 0.07 -7.47 1.64
C LEU A 43 -1.24 -6.91 2.19
N SER A 44 -2.15 -7.79 2.62
CA SER A 44 -3.40 -7.40 3.28
C SER A 44 -3.12 -7.16 4.77
N VAL A 45 -3.21 -5.90 5.21
CA VAL A 45 -2.83 -5.49 6.58
C VAL A 45 -4.01 -5.45 7.55
N THR A 46 -5.23 -5.52 7.04
CA THR A 46 -6.46 -5.56 7.84
C THR A 46 -7.61 -6.09 7.00
N ASP A 47 -8.54 -6.75 7.62
CA ASP A 47 -9.82 -7.12 7.02
C ASP A 47 -10.87 -6.01 7.17
N ARG A 48 -10.61 -4.98 8.03
CA ARG A 48 -11.55 -3.89 8.29
C ARG A 48 -11.67 -2.96 7.10
N CYS A 49 -12.92 -2.60 6.79
CA CYS A 49 -13.24 -1.62 5.77
C CYS A 49 -14.38 -0.73 6.27
N ASN A 50 -14.36 0.54 5.92
CA ASN A 50 -15.44 1.49 6.22
C ASN A 50 -16.51 1.55 5.11
N PHE A 51 -16.31 0.82 3.99
CA PHE A 51 -17.31 0.65 2.95
C PHE A 51 -17.93 -0.75 2.99
N ARG A 52 -19.09 -0.89 2.37
CA ARG A 52 -19.85 -2.14 2.18
C ARG A 52 -20.24 -2.27 0.71
N CYS A 53 -19.22 -2.31 -0.17
CA CYS A 53 -19.44 -2.50 -1.59
C CYS A 53 -20.15 -3.83 -1.81
N VAL A 54 -21.25 -3.81 -2.54
CA VAL A 54 -22.20 -4.94 -2.72
C VAL A 54 -21.55 -6.20 -3.29
N TYR A 55 -20.46 -6.06 -4.03
CA TYR A 55 -19.71 -7.16 -4.64
C TYR A 55 -18.54 -7.65 -3.79
N CYS A 56 -18.21 -6.95 -2.69
CA CYS A 56 -16.98 -7.20 -1.92
C CYS A 56 -17.25 -7.79 -0.55
N MET A 57 -18.22 -7.25 0.18
CA MET A 57 -18.42 -7.57 1.58
C MET A 57 -19.90 -7.46 1.95
N GLU A 58 -20.41 -8.49 2.63
CA GLU A 58 -21.78 -8.48 3.14
C GLU A 58 -21.98 -7.38 4.21
N PRO A 59 -23.20 -6.81 4.33
CA PRO A 59 -23.47 -5.71 5.28
C PRO A 59 -23.16 -6.06 6.74
N ASP A 60 -23.39 -7.31 7.15
CA ASP A 60 -23.19 -7.87 8.49
C ASP A 60 -21.87 -8.63 8.65
N HIS A 61 -20.91 -8.42 7.75
CA HIS A 61 -19.60 -9.07 7.79
C HIS A 61 -18.93 -8.92 9.16
N ARG A 62 -18.46 -10.04 9.71
CA ARG A 62 -17.74 -10.09 10.99
C ARG A 62 -16.25 -10.05 10.76
N PHE A 63 -15.61 -9.00 11.28
CA PHE A 63 -14.17 -8.85 11.21
C PHE A 63 -13.45 -9.77 12.20
N MET A 64 -12.23 -10.16 11.84
CA MET A 64 -11.36 -10.93 12.73
C MET A 64 -11.07 -10.15 14.02
N PRO A 65 -11.00 -10.85 15.17
CA PRO A 65 -10.49 -10.23 16.39
C PRO A 65 -9.08 -9.67 16.18
N LYS A 66 -8.77 -8.52 16.78
CA LYS A 66 -7.46 -7.87 16.63
C LYS A 66 -6.28 -8.80 17.00
N ARG A 67 -6.48 -9.71 17.97
CA ARG A 67 -5.46 -10.68 18.41
C ARG A 67 -5.10 -11.75 17.35
N ASP A 68 -5.97 -11.92 16.34
CA ASP A 68 -5.80 -12.93 15.28
C ASP A 68 -5.20 -12.29 14.00
N LEU A 69 -5.02 -10.96 14.00
CA LEU A 69 -4.31 -10.23 12.95
C LEU A 69 -2.80 -10.24 13.24
N LEU A 70 -1.99 -10.21 12.19
CA LEU A 70 -0.54 -10.12 12.33
C LEU A 70 -0.14 -8.77 12.95
N THR A 71 0.91 -8.79 13.76
CA THR A 71 1.59 -7.59 14.27
C THR A 71 2.44 -6.95 13.17
N LEU A 72 2.88 -5.71 13.40
CA LEU A 72 3.79 -5.01 12.49
C LEU A 72 5.07 -5.84 12.24
N GLU A 73 5.65 -6.41 13.30
CA GLU A 73 6.88 -7.21 13.22
C GLU A 73 6.66 -8.48 12.41
N GLU A 74 5.51 -9.13 12.54
CA GLU A 74 5.18 -10.33 11.76
C GLU A 74 4.99 -9.99 10.28
N TYR A 75 4.31 -8.87 9.95
CA TYR A 75 4.23 -8.39 8.56
C TYR A 75 5.61 -8.14 7.98
N LEU A 76 6.50 -7.47 8.72
CA LEU A 76 7.85 -7.18 8.25
C LEU A 76 8.67 -8.45 8.05
N ARG A 77 8.51 -9.45 8.92
CA ARG A 77 9.16 -10.77 8.76
C ARG A 77 8.69 -11.47 7.49
N VAL A 78 7.38 -11.50 7.23
CA VAL A 78 6.83 -12.08 5.99
C VAL A 78 7.40 -11.36 4.76
N VAL A 79 7.45 -10.03 4.79
CA VAL A 79 8.02 -9.23 3.71
C VAL A 79 9.50 -9.56 3.50
N ASP A 80 10.31 -9.65 4.56
CA ASP A 80 11.74 -9.94 4.45
C ASP A 80 11.98 -11.33 3.84
N VAL A 81 11.18 -12.34 4.19
CA VAL A 81 11.23 -13.65 3.55
C VAL A 81 10.87 -13.56 2.07
N CYS A 82 9.81 -12.83 1.71
CA CYS A 82 9.39 -12.68 0.32
C CYS A 82 10.45 -11.93 -0.53
N LEU A 83 11.07 -10.90 0.03
CA LEU A 83 12.18 -10.18 -0.64
C LEU A 83 13.37 -11.12 -0.84
N GLY A 84 13.71 -11.95 0.15
CA GLY A 84 14.72 -13.00 0.04
C GLY A 84 14.40 -14.03 -1.02
N LEU A 85 13.15 -14.24 -1.39
CA LEU A 85 12.69 -15.14 -2.46
C LEU A 85 12.47 -14.43 -3.81
N GLY A 86 12.98 -13.20 -3.97
CA GLY A 86 12.98 -12.48 -5.25
C GLY A 86 11.75 -11.61 -5.53
N VAL A 87 10.86 -11.41 -4.56
CA VAL A 87 9.79 -10.40 -4.66
C VAL A 87 10.42 -9.01 -4.74
N GLN A 88 9.93 -8.17 -5.64
CA GLN A 88 10.46 -6.83 -5.90
C GLN A 88 9.43 -5.72 -5.71
N LYS A 89 8.15 -6.08 -5.76
CA LYS A 89 7.04 -5.13 -5.67
C LYS A 89 6.12 -5.53 -4.55
N ILE A 90 5.69 -4.56 -3.75
CA ILE A 90 4.74 -4.76 -2.68
C ILE A 90 3.57 -3.82 -2.86
N ARG A 91 2.36 -4.39 -2.76
CA ARG A 91 1.13 -3.63 -2.75
C ARG A 91 0.43 -3.81 -1.42
N VAL A 92 0.43 -2.77 -0.60
CA VAL A 92 -0.34 -2.72 0.64
C VAL A 92 -1.82 -2.58 0.30
N THR A 93 -2.60 -3.44 0.90
CA THR A 93 -4.05 -3.53 0.72
C THR A 93 -4.71 -4.03 2.01
N GLY A 94 -5.94 -4.49 1.94
CA GLY A 94 -6.68 -5.04 3.08
C GLY A 94 -8.16 -5.01 2.76
N GLY A 95 -8.99 -4.81 3.78
CA GLY A 95 -10.27 -4.17 3.58
C GLY A 95 -10.00 -2.74 3.12
N GLU A 96 -9.72 -1.84 4.06
CA GLU A 96 -9.21 -0.50 3.76
C GLU A 96 -7.90 -0.26 4.54
N PRO A 97 -6.75 -0.18 3.89
CA PRO A 97 -5.46 -0.09 4.58
C PRO A 97 -5.29 1.19 5.42
N THR A 98 -6.00 2.28 5.09
CA THR A 98 -5.96 3.51 5.88
C THR A 98 -6.60 3.38 7.27
N LEU A 99 -7.32 2.28 7.52
CA LEU A 99 -7.84 1.92 8.84
C LEU A 99 -6.83 1.11 9.68
N TYR A 100 -5.71 0.71 9.11
CA TYR A 100 -4.69 -0.01 9.86
C TYR A 100 -3.91 0.97 10.76
N PRO A 101 -3.91 0.79 12.09
CA PRO A 101 -3.33 1.78 13.01
C PRO A 101 -1.84 2.02 12.80
N ASP A 102 -1.11 0.98 12.40
CA ASP A 102 0.35 1.03 12.21
C ASP A 102 0.72 1.23 10.73
N LEU A 103 -0.15 1.85 9.92
CA LEU A 103 0.10 2.06 8.48
C LEU A 103 1.37 2.89 8.23
N GLU A 104 1.52 4.04 8.89
CA GLU A 104 2.69 4.92 8.69
C GLU A 104 3.99 4.25 9.15
N PRO A 105 4.07 3.63 10.35
CA PRO A 105 5.21 2.80 10.75
C PRO A 105 5.53 1.69 9.75
N LEU A 106 4.52 1.00 9.22
CA LEU A 106 4.70 -0.05 8.21
C LEU A 106 5.30 0.52 6.92
N LEU A 107 4.71 1.59 6.36
CA LEU A 107 5.21 2.22 5.14
C LEU A 107 6.65 2.70 5.30
N LEU A 108 6.97 3.33 6.45
CA LEU A 108 8.32 3.78 6.76
C LEU A 108 9.32 2.61 6.82
N ALA A 109 8.93 1.52 7.44
CA ALA A 109 9.75 0.31 7.53
C ALA A 109 9.93 -0.35 6.14
N LEU A 110 8.87 -0.42 5.32
CA LEU A 110 8.92 -0.93 3.95
C LEU A 110 9.78 -0.05 3.05
N GLY A 111 9.65 1.28 3.14
CA GLY A 111 10.41 2.23 2.33
C GLY A 111 11.92 2.18 2.56
N ARG A 112 12.38 1.61 3.69
CA ARG A 112 13.80 1.38 3.99
C ARG A 112 14.35 0.08 3.38
N ARG A 113 13.51 -0.76 2.79
CA ARG A 113 13.87 -2.04 2.18
C ARG A 113 14.10 -1.90 0.69
N SER A 114 14.80 -2.86 0.08
CA SER A 114 15.06 -2.90 -1.37
C SER A 114 13.80 -3.30 -2.15
N ILE A 115 12.72 -2.53 -2.00
CA ILE A 115 11.46 -2.71 -2.72
C ILE A 115 11.49 -1.78 -3.94
N ARG A 116 11.33 -2.35 -5.14
CA ARG A 116 11.38 -1.60 -6.39
C ARG A 116 10.14 -0.72 -6.62
N ASP A 117 8.97 -1.18 -6.17
CA ASP A 117 7.68 -0.48 -6.31
C ASP A 117 6.84 -0.77 -5.06
N LEU A 118 6.73 0.22 -4.18
CA LEU A 118 5.86 0.17 -3.02
C LEU A 118 4.57 0.92 -3.32
N ALA A 119 3.49 0.18 -3.49
CA ALA A 119 2.18 0.72 -3.83
C ALA A 119 1.16 0.48 -2.70
N MET A 120 0.11 1.29 -2.65
CA MET A 120 -1.05 1.07 -1.79
C MET A 120 -2.33 1.21 -2.61
N THR A 121 -3.31 0.35 -2.34
CA THR A 121 -4.66 0.45 -2.92
C THR A 121 -5.63 0.82 -1.82
N THR A 122 -6.42 1.88 -2.02
CA THR A 122 -7.36 2.44 -1.04
C THR A 122 -8.68 2.85 -1.72
N ASN A 123 -9.76 2.86 -0.95
CA ASN A 123 -11.03 3.45 -1.40
C ASN A 123 -11.00 5.00 -1.41
N GLY A 124 -9.96 5.61 -0.85
CA GLY A 124 -9.72 7.04 -0.88
C GLY A 124 -10.46 7.87 0.16
N SER A 125 -11.40 7.30 0.90
CA SER A 125 -12.30 8.04 1.81
C SER A 125 -11.57 8.78 2.94
N LEU A 126 -10.39 8.30 3.34
CA LEU A 126 -9.58 8.88 4.43
C LEU A 126 -8.26 9.49 3.91
N VAL A 127 -8.09 9.59 2.59
CA VAL A 127 -6.89 10.19 2.01
C VAL A 127 -7.00 11.70 2.03
N THR A 128 -6.06 12.34 2.73
CA THR A 128 -5.86 13.79 2.71
C THR A 128 -4.54 14.14 2.01
N ALA A 129 -4.38 15.38 1.59
CA ALA A 129 -3.11 15.85 1.02
C ALA A 129 -1.93 15.65 1.99
N ASP A 130 -2.15 15.94 3.28
CA ASP A 130 -1.12 15.77 4.33
C ASP A 130 -0.78 14.29 4.54
N ALA A 131 -1.78 13.39 4.57
CA ALA A 131 -1.55 11.96 4.68
C ALA A 131 -0.75 11.44 3.48
N ALA A 132 -1.14 11.83 2.26
CA ALA A 132 -0.43 11.45 1.04
C ALA A 132 1.04 11.94 1.05
N ALA A 133 1.29 13.17 1.54
CA ALA A 133 2.64 13.72 1.68
C ALA A 133 3.48 12.90 2.69
N ARG A 134 2.92 12.54 3.85
CA ARG A 134 3.61 11.69 4.84
C ARG A 134 3.91 10.30 4.28
N TRP A 135 2.96 9.66 3.59
CA TRP A 135 3.16 8.35 2.98
C TRP A 135 4.22 8.38 1.88
N LYS A 136 4.23 9.45 1.06
CA LYS A 136 5.30 9.68 0.08
C LYS A 136 6.66 9.81 0.75
N ALA A 137 6.75 10.59 1.81
CA ALA A 137 7.99 10.75 2.60
C ALA A 137 8.43 9.43 3.27
N ALA A 138 7.47 8.56 3.63
CA ALA A 138 7.73 7.21 4.16
C ALA A 138 8.21 6.21 3.10
N GLY A 139 8.21 6.58 1.81
CA GLY A 139 8.72 5.74 0.73
C GLY A 139 7.64 5.12 -0.16
N LEU A 140 6.37 5.50 -0.01
CA LEU A 140 5.31 5.05 -0.91
C LEU A 140 5.53 5.63 -2.31
N ASP A 141 5.62 4.76 -3.33
CA ASP A 141 5.82 5.17 -4.71
C ASP A 141 4.50 5.53 -5.40
N ARG A 142 3.41 4.82 -5.07
CA ARG A 142 2.16 4.92 -5.81
C ARG A 142 0.92 4.65 -4.95
N LEU A 143 -0.12 5.47 -5.16
CA LEU A 143 -1.48 5.24 -4.70
C LEU A 143 -2.37 4.79 -5.87
N THR A 144 -3.19 3.78 -5.63
CA THR A 144 -4.26 3.35 -6.53
C THR A 144 -5.58 3.56 -5.80
N PHE A 145 -6.48 4.32 -6.39
CA PHE A 145 -7.83 4.52 -5.86
C PHE A 145 -8.79 3.51 -6.47
N SER A 146 -9.52 2.81 -5.61
CA SER A 146 -10.67 1.99 -6.03
C SER A 146 -11.88 2.89 -6.15
N LEU A 147 -12.27 3.19 -7.37
CA LEU A 147 -13.41 4.06 -7.68
C LEU A 147 -14.21 3.41 -8.80
N ASP A 148 -15.46 3.04 -8.52
CA ASP A 148 -16.33 2.34 -9.47
C ASP A 148 -16.97 3.29 -10.47
N SER A 149 -17.21 4.55 -10.08
CA SER A 149 -17.82 5.56 -10.94
C SER A 149 -17.39 6.97 -10.52
N LEU A 150 -17.40 7.88 -11.49
CA LEU A 150 -17.31 9.34 -11.25
C LEU A 150 -18.70 10.01 -11.15
N ARG A 151 -19.74 9.20 -11.18
CA ARG A 151 -21.12 9.68 -11.07
C ARG A 151 -21.65 9.42 -9.67
N ASP A 152 -22.16 10.47 -9.01
CA ASP A 152 -22.67 10.41 -7.64
C ASP A 152 -23.84 9.43 -7.46
N ASP A 153 -24.61 9.18 -8.55
CA ASP A 153 -25.74 8.24 -8.56
C ASP A 153 -25.32 6.76 -8.68
N ARG A 154 -24.00 6.48 -8.75
CA ARG A 154 -23.45 5.13 -8.96
C ARG A 154 -22.33 4.74 -7.99
N VAL A 155 -22.12 5.56 -6.97
CA VAL A 155 -21.12 5.31 -5.90
C VAL A 155 -21.81 4.90 -4.62
#